data_1616b335a38f862a301cde90ac54351a
#
_entry.id   1616b335a38f862a301cde90ac54351a
#
_cell.length_a   1.000
_cell.length_b   1.000
_cell.length_c   1.000
_cell.angle_alpha   90.00
_cell.angle_beta   90.00
_cell.angle_gamma   90.00
#
_symmetry.space_group_name_H-M   'P 1'
#
loop_
_entity.id
_entity.type
_entity.pdbx_description
1 polymer ?
#
loop_
_entity_poly.entity_id
_entity_poly.type
_entity_poly.pdbx_seq_one_letter_code
_entity_poly.pdbx_strand_id
1 'polypeptide(L)'
;MVCLHVDPKIVRISLVTFPFLEMPDSRYINDGFQVLLELGAVNEHNGLTRLGEQMARLPIDPKIARILLAAKKHDCMAEILVIASALSIQDPRERPLEARDAAAKAHERFTDKQSDFLAYLNIWDSFQRERDKGLSNKQL
;
A
#
# COMPACT_ATOMS: atom_id res chain seq x y z
N MET A 1 12.19 -17.84 0.05
CA MET A 1 11.53 -16.77 0.82
C MET A 1 11.29 -17.29 2.23
N VAL A 2 12.18 -17.01 3.18
CA VAL A 2 12.14 -17.52 4.55
C VAL A 2 11.23 -16.61 5.35
N CYS A 3 10.04 -17.07 5.71
CA CYS A 3 9.23 -16.43 6.75
C CYS A 3 9.96 -16.64 8.09
N LEU A 4 10.75 -15.64 8.50
CA LEU A 4 11.27 -15.55 9.85
C LEU A 4 10.07 -15.34 10.80
N HIS A 5 9.67 -16.39 11.46
CA HIS A 5 8.75 -16.31 12.58
C HIS A 5 9.53 -15.69 13.75
N VAL A 6 9.53 -14.36 13.82
CA VAL A 6 10.27 -13.62 14.85
C VAL A 6 9.36 -13.48 16.07
N ASP A 7 9.82 -14.01 17.20
CA ASP A 7 9.18 -13.83 18.51
C ASP A 7 9.05 -12.32 18.80
N PRO A 8 7.86 -11.81 19.15
CA PRO A 8 7.62 -10.38 19.35
C PRO A 8 8.50 -9.73 20.44
N LYS A 9 9.05 -10.49 21.38
CA LYS A 9 10.00 -10.01 22.37
C LYS A 9 11.41 -9.75 21.79
N ILE A 10 11.73 -10.35 20.65
CA ILE A 10 13.05 -10.30 20.01
C ILE A 10 13.20 -9.08 19.10
N VAL A 11 12.09 -8.52 18.55
CA VAL A 11 12.14 -7.47 17.52
C VAL A 11 12.92 -6.22 17.97
N ARG A 12 12.76 -5.79 19.21
CA ARG A 12 13.45 -4.58 19.71
C ARG A 12 14.92 -4.79 20.01
N ILE A 13 15.28 -5.94 20.55
CA ILE A 13 16.68 -6.29 20.85
C ILE A 13 17.42 -6.56 19.53
N SER A 14 16.72 -7.11 18.54
CA SER A 14 17.31 -7.51 17.26
C SER A 14 17.71 -6.32 16.38
N LEU A 15 16.94 -5.21 16.35
CA LEU A 15 17.28 -4.05 15.51
C LEU A 15 18.53 -3.31 15.99
N VAL A 16 18.71 -3.17 17.31
CA VAL A 16 19.89 -2.50 17.89
C VAL A 16 21.14 -3.38 17.81
N THR A 17 20.98 -4.70 17.87
CA THR A 17 22.09 -5.67 17.87
C THR A 17 22.27 -6.36 16.52
N PHE A 18 21.40 -6.09 15.55
CA PHE A 18 21.52 -6.65 14.20
C PHE A 18 22.77 -6.08 13.52
N PRO A 19 23.64 -6.91 12.95
CA PRO A 19 24.86 -6.47 12.30
C PRO A 19 24.57 -5.87 10.93
N PHE A 20 24.04 -4.64 10.93
CA PHE A 20 23.87 -3.89 9.69
C PHE A 20 25.23 -3.54 9.08
N LEU A 21 25.31 -3.52 7.76
CA LEU A 21 26.51 -3.04 7.06
C LEU A 21 26.76 -1.56 7.37
N GLU A 22 25.67 -0.76 7.38
CA GLU A 22 25.63 0.62 7.88
C GLU A 22 24.47 0.72 8.86
N MET A 23 24.75 1.15 10.09
CA MET A 23 23.72 1.28 11.11
C MET A 23 22.78 2.43 10.75
N PRO A 24 21.45 2.19 10.64
CA PRO A 24 20.50 3.27 10.39
C PRO A 24 20.50 4.26 11.55
N ASP A 25 20.33 5.56 11.26
CA ASP A 25 20.18 6.60 12.26
C ASP A 25 19.01 6.24 13.21
N SER A 26 19.24 6.41 14.50
CA SER A 26 18.26 6.13 15.56
C SER A 26 16.94 6.88 15.36
N ARG A 27 16.98 8.05 14.69
CA ARG A 27 15.78 8.81 14.34
C ARG A 27 14.88 8.03 13.40
N TYR A 28 15.41 7.43 12.32
CA TYR A 28 14.62 6.62 11.38
C TYR A 28 14.01 5.39 12.06
N ILE A 29 14.74 4.78 13.00
CA ILE A 29 14.21 3.65 13.77
C ILE A 29 13.03 4.11 14.64
N ASN A 30 13.18 5.25 15.33
CA ASN A 30 12.13 5.81 16.19
C ASN A 30 10.90 6.23 15.35
N ASP A 31 11.12 6.89 14.20
CA ASP A 31 10.04 7.28 13.29
C ASP A 31 9.28 6.04 12.78
N GLY A 32 9.99 4.97 12.44
CA GLY A 32 9.38 3.70 12.07
C GLY A 32 8.53 3.10 13.18
N PHE A 33 9.01 3.10 14.44
CA PHE A 33 8.21 2.65 15.57
C PHE A 33 7.00 3.54 15.84
N GLN A 34 7.14 4.85 15.67
CA GLN A 34 6.01 5.78 15.81
C GLN A 34 4.92 5.49 14.78
N VAL A 35 5.28 5.26 13.52
CA VAL A 35 4.33 4.85 12.48
C VAL A 35 3.65 3.53 12.84
N LEU A 36 4.38 2.53 13.31
CA LEU A 36 3.80 1.25 13.73
C LEU A 36 2.84 1.39 14.91
N LEU A 37 3.15 2.30 15.85
CA LEU A 37 2.27 2.63 16.98
C LEU A 37 0.97 3.30 16.49
N GLU A 38 1.06 4.29 15.61
CA GLU A 38 -0.09 4.97 15.01
C GLU A 38 -1.00 4.01 14.24
N LEU A 39 -0.42 3.05 13.53
CA LEU A 39 -1.15 2.00 12.83
C LEU A 39 -1.75 0.95 13.78
N GLY A 40 -1.39 0.98 15.06
CA GLY A 40 -1.80 -0.01 16.06
C GLY A 40 -1.12 -1.38 15.88
N ALA A 41 -0.03 -1.45 15.12
CA ALA A 41 0.74 -2.68 14.94
C ALA A 41 1.57 -3.05 16.17
N VAL A 42 2.03 -2.05 16.91
CA VAL A 42 2.70 -2.19 18.21
C VAL A 42 1.96 -1.41 19.27
N ASN A 43 2.17 -1.75 20.55
CA ASN A 43 1.66 -1.02 21.69
C ASN A 43 2.71 -0.01 22.20
N GLU A 44 2.38 0.77 23.23
CA GLU A 44 3.27 1.77 23.88
C GLU A 44 4.57 1.18 24.42
N HIS A 45 4.61 -0.12 24.71
CA HIS A 45 5.80 -0.84 25.14
C HIS A 45 6.57 -1.48 23.97
N ASN A 46 6.23 -1.11 22.71
CA ASN A 46 6.75 -1.69 21.48
C ASN A 46 6.52 -3.22 21.36
N GLY A 47 5.55 -3.76 22.09
CA GLY A 47 5.10 -5.13 21.91
C GLY A 47 4.19 -5.25 20.69
N LEU A 48 4.36 -6.33 19.93
CA LEU A 48 3.53 -6.60 18.76
C LEU A 48 2.07 -6.85 19.19
N THR A 49 1.13 -6.22 18.54
CA THR A 49 -0.31 -6.45 18.75
C THR A 49 -0.81 -7.58 17.85
N ARG A 50 -2.01 -8.11 18.12
CA ARG A 50 -2.66 -9.07 17.23
C ARG A 50 -2.87 -8.51 15.81
N LEU A 51 -3.12 -7.21 15.69
CA LEU A 51 -3.20 -6.52 14.40
C LEU A 51 -1.83 -6.48 13.72
N GLY A 52 -0.77 -6.15 14.48
CA GLY A 52 0.61 -6.16 13.98
C GLY A 52 1.05 -7.54 13.49
N GLU A 53 0.66 -8.63 14.18
CA GLU A 53 0.90 -9.99 13.71
C GLU A 53 0.22 -10.28 12.36
N GLN A 54 -0.99 -9.78 12.17
CA GLN A 54 -1.71 -9.93 10.89
C GLN A 54 -1.03 -9.11 9.78
N MET A 55 -0.61 -7.86 10.09
CA MET A 55 0.11 -7.01 9.15
C MET A 55 1.45 -7.62 8.74
N ALA A 56 2.20 -8.18 9.68
CA ALA A 56 3.51 -8.81 9.43
C ALA A 56 3.46 -10.03 8.49
N ARG A 57 2.29 -10.64 8.30
CA ARG A 57 2.09 -11.74 7.34
C ARG A 57 1.93 -11.25 5.89
N LEU A 58 1.70 -9.97 5.70
CA LEU A 58 1.54 -9.35 4.39
C LEU A 58 2.88 -8.73 3.96
N PRO A 59 3.51 -9.21 2.86
CA PRO A 59 4.81 -8.69 2.41
C PRO A 59 4.65 -7.39 1.62
N ILE A 60 3.99 -6.40 2.22
CA ILE A 60 3.66 -5.09 1.64
C ILE A 60 3.91 -3.99 2.67
N ASP A 61 3.84 -2.74 2.23
CA ASP A 61 3.94 -1.57 3.11
C ASP A 61 2.95 -1.66 4.29
N PRO A 62 3.37 -1.36 5.54
CA PRO A 62 2.51 -1.46 6.72
C PRO A 62 1.23 -0.63 6.62
N LYS A 63 1.26 0.55 6.00
CA LYS A 63 0.06 1.38 5.81
C LYS A 63 -0.94 0.68 4.88
N ILE A 64 -0.46 0.10 3.80
CA ILE A 64 -1.29 -0.67 2.87
C ILE A 64 -1.86 -1.93 3.55
N ALA A 65 -1.03 -2.65 4.31
CA ALA A 65 -1.48 -3.81 5.08
C ALA A 65 -2.62 -3.42 6.06
N ARG A 66 -2.48 -2.27 6.73
CA ARG A 66 -3.50 -1.76 7.65
C ARG A 66 -4.81 -1.43 6.95
N ILE A 67 -4.74 -0.81 5.76
CA ILE A 67 -5.91 -0.50 4.91
C ILE A 67 -6.63 -1.78 4.51
N LEU A 68 -5.90 -2.80 4.01
CA LEU A 68 -6.49 -4.08 3.60
C LEU A 68 -7.17 -4.80 4.76
N LEU A 69 -6.55 -4.81 5.96
CA LEU A 69 -7.16 -5.42 7.13
C LEU A 69 -8.41 -4.67 7.61
N ALA A 70 -8.48 -3.35 7.42
CA ALA A 70 -9.68 -2.56 7.68
C ALA A 70 -10.79 -2.86 6.66
N ALA A 71 -10.46 -2.97 5.38
CA ALA A 71 -11.41 -3.25 4.30
C ALA A 71 -12.26 -4.51 4.55
N LYS A 72 -11.65 -5.54 5.17
CA LYS A 72 -12.37 -6.75 5.56
C LYS A 72 -13.53 -6.49 6.53
N LYS A 73 -13.40 -5.47 7.40
CA LYS A 73 -14.45 -5.11 8.38
C LYS A 73 -15.56 -4.29 7.77
N HIS A 74 -15.31 -3.65 6.63
CA HIS A 74 -16.21 -2.72 5.97
C HIS A 74 -16.80 -3.27 4.66
N ASP A 75 -16.57 -4.56 4.36
CA ASP A 75 -17.06 -5.24 3.15
C ASP A 75 -16.72 -4.52 1.83
N CYS A 76 -15.57 -3.82 1.79
CA CYS A 76 -15.07 -3.10 0.62
C CYS A 76 -13.72 -3.64 0.13
N MET A 77 -13.50 -4.95 0.25
CA MET A 77 -12.22 -5.57 -0.09
C MET A 77 -11.87 -5.45 -1.57
N ALA A 78 -12.87 -5.58 -2.46
CA ALA A 78 -12.65 -5.52 -3.90
C ALA A 78 -12.13 -4.12 -4.32
N GLU A 79 -12.77 -3.07 -3.84
CA GLU A 79 -12.41 -1.69 -4.11
C GLU A 79 -11.02 -1.35 -3.53
N ILE A 80 -10.80 -1.76 -2.29
CA ILE A 80 -9.53 -1.49 -1.61
C ILE A 80 -8.37 -2.27 -2.24
N LEU A 81 -8.57 -3.47 -2.78
CA LEU A 81 -7.53 -4.19 -3.52
C LEU A 81 -7.09 -3.41 -4.76
N VAL A 82 -8.00 -2.81 -5.50
CA VAL A 82 -7.68 -1.96 -6.65
C VAL A 82 -6.87 -0.73 -6.21
N ILE A 83 -7.35 -0.02 -5.19
CA ILE A 83 -6.69 1.17 -4.65
C ILE A 83 -5.30 0.81 -4.10
N ALA A 84 -5.19 -0.24 -3.30
CA ALA A 84 -3.94 -0.69 -2.72
C ALA A 84 -2.92 -1.10 -3.80
N SER A 85 -3.37 -1.75 -4.85
CA SER A 85 -2.54 -2.10 -6.00
C SER A 85 -2.00 -0.85 -6.71
N ALA A 86 -2.86 0.14 -6.96
CA ALA A 86 -2.47 1.41 -7.56
C ALA A 86 -1.48 2.20 -6.69
N LEU A 87 -1.64 2.17 -5.35
CA LEU A 87 -0.74 2.83 -4.41
C LEU A 87 0.61 2.10 -4.24
N SER A 88 0.68 0.82 -4.61
CA SER A 88 1.89 0.00 -4.48
C SER A 88 2.82 0.10 -5.69
N ILE A 89 2.40 0.76 -6.74
CA ILE A 89 3.16 0.99 -7.97
C ILE A 89 3.32 2.47 -8.24
N GLN A 90 4.15 2.82 -9.25
CA GLN A 90 4.14 4.19 -9.78
C GLN A 90 2.73 4.53 -10.29
N ASP A 91 2.30 5.79 -10.14
CA ASP A 91 0.96 6.24 -10.56
C ASP A 91 0.67 5.76 -11.99
N PRO A 92 -0.37 4.93 -12.20
CA PRO A 92 -0.69 4.39 -13.52
C PRO A 92 -1.15 5.47 -14.52
N ARG A 93 -1.42 6.68 -14.04
CA ARG A 93 -1.79 7.83 -14.87
C ARG A 93 -0.53 8.52 -15.40
N GLU A 94 0.06 7.95 -16.43
CA GLU A 94 1.25 8.52 -17.06
C GLU A 94 0.99 9.91 -17.62
N ARG A 95 1.94 10.82 -17.40
CA ARG A 95 1.92 12.21 -17.91
C ARG A 95 3.24 12.56 -18.57
N PRO A 96 3.49 12.08 -19.79
CA PRO A 96 4.71 12.40 -20.53
C PRO A 96 4.89 13.92 -20.68
N LEU A 97 6.11 14.39 -20.56
CA LEU A 97 6.41 15.84 -20.61
C LEU A 97 5.92 16.48 -21.92
N GLU A 98 6.04 15.74 -23.02
CA GLU A 98 5.69 16.21 -24.36
C GLU A 98 4.18 16.18 -24.64
N ALA A 99 3.38 15.50 -23.80
CA ALA A 99 1.95 15.27 -24.00
C ALA A 99 1.11 15.55 -22.75
N ARG A 100 1.55 16.44 -21.87
CA ARG A 100 0.89 16.69 -20.58
C ARG A 100 -0.57 17.07 -20.71
N ASP A 101 -0.92 17.97 -21.63
CA ASP A 101 -2.28 18.44 -21.81
C ASP A 101 -3.19 17.35 -22.40
N ALA A 102 -2.66 16.58 -23.34
CA ALA A 102 -3.39 15.45 -23.91
C ALA A 102 -3.62 14.35 -22.85
N ALA A 103 -2.61 14.05 -22.03
CA ALA A 103 -2.72 13.11 -20.93
C ALA A 103 -3.73 13.59 -19.88
N ALA A 104 -3.68 14.86 -19.47
CA ALA A 104 -4.61 15.45 -18.52
C ALA A 104 -6.06 15.31 -19.02
N LYS A 105 -6.31 15.66 -20.28
CA LYS A 105 -7.62 15.53 -20.91
C LYS A 105 -8.09 14.07 -21.01
N ALA A 106 -7.18 13.13 -21.29
CA ALA A 106 -7.51 11.70 -21.34
C ALA A 106 -7.88 11.15 -19.96
N HIS A 107 -7.22 11.63 -18.89
CA HIS A 107 -7.48 11.21 -17.52
C HIS A 107 -8.71 11.88 -16.89
N GLU A 108 -9.16 13.03 -17.42
CA GLU A 108 -10.29 13.80 -16.89
C GLU A 108 -11.56 12.96 -16.74
N ARG A 109 -11.82 12.04 -17.70
CA ARG A 109 -12.97 11.14 -17.68
C ARG A 109 -13.00 10.17 -16.49
N PHE A 110 -11.87 9.97 -15.81
CA PHE A 110 -11.76 9.10 -14.66
C PHE A 110 -11.75 9.87 -13.33
N THR A 111 -11.62 11.19 -13.39
CA THR A 111 -11.55 12.04 -12.21
C THR A 111 -12.85 12.00 -11.42
N ASP A 112 -12.75 11.91 -10.12
CA ASP A 112 -13.85 12.08 -9.19
C ASP A 112 -13.63 13.33 -8.33
N LYS A 113 -14.72 14.06 -8.05
CA LYS A 113 -14.66 15.32 -7.28
C LYS A 113 -14.50 15.09 -5.77
N GLN A 114 -14.79 13.89 -5.29
CA GLN A 114 -14.80 13.58 -3.87
C GLN A 114 -13.49 12.93 -3.42
N SER A 115 -12.86 12.14 -4.31
CA SER A 115 -11.66 11.40 -3.93
C SER A 115 -10.84 10.94 -5.13
N ASP A 116 -9.53 11.16 -5.06
CA ASP A 116 -8.56 10.60 -6.02
C ASP A 116 -8.56 9.06 -6.04
N PHE A 117 -8.94 8.42 -4.93
CA PHE A 117 -9.04 6.96 -4.89
C PHE A 117 -10.16 6.42 -5.78
N LEU A 118 -11.25 7.16 -5.93
CA LEU A 118 -12.34 6.79 -6.84
C LEU A 118 -11.88 6.86 -8.30
N ALA A 119 -10.92 7.70 -8.65
CA ALA A 119 -10.34 7.72 -9.98
C ALA A 119 -9.67 6.37 -10.35
N TYR A 120 -9.00 5.70 -9.41
CA TYR A 120 -8.45 4.38 -9.65
C TYR A 120 -9.52 3.32 -9.89
N LEU A 121 -10.64 3.39 -9.17
CA LEU A 121 -11.78 2.50 -9.39
C LEU A 121 -12.41 2.73 -10.76
N ASN A 122 -12.57 4.00 -11.15
CA ASN A 122 -13.10 4.36 -12.48
C ASN A 122 -12.21 3.85 -13.62
N ILE A 123 -10.88 3.93 -13.46
CA ILE A 123 -9.91 3.36 -14.40
C ILE A 123 -10.07 1.84 -14.47
N TRP A 124 -10.12 1.17 -13.32
CA TRP A 124 -10.25 -0.27 -13.23
C TRP A 124 -11.55 -0.77 -13.88
N ASP A 125 -12.67 -0.13 -13.58
CA ASP A 125 -13.98 -0.47 -14.14
C ASP A 125 -14.03 -0.26 -15.67
N SER A 126 -13.37 0.80 -16.14
CA SER A 126 -13.24 1.04 -17.58
C SER A 126 -12.39 -0.05 -18.24
N PHE A 127 -11.26 -0.41 -17.66
CA PHE A 127 -10.41 -1.49 -18.14
C PHE A 127 -11.16 -2.82 -18.19
N GLN A 128 -11.90 -3.19 -17.15
CA GLN A 128 -12.68 -4.42 -17.10
C GLN A 128 -13.74 -4.45 -18.23
N ARG A 129 -14.47 -3.37 -18.40
CA ARG A 129 -15.50 -3.26 -19.45
C ARG A 129 -14.92 -3.43 -20.87
N GLU A 130 -13.76 -2.84 -21.13
CA GLU A 130 -13.12 -2.95 -22.45
C GLU A 130 -12.51 -4.35 -22.66
N ARG A 131 -11.92 -4.93 -21.63
CA ARG A 131 -11.45 -6.32 -21.67
C ARG A 131 -12.59 -7.31 -21.98
N ASP A 132 -13.75 -7.12 -21.36
CA ASP A 132 -14.92 -8.00 -21.57
C ASP A 132 -15.52 -7.86 -22.98
N LYS A 133 -15.26 -6.74 -23.66
CA LYS A 133 -15.56 -6.56 -25.10
C LYS A 133 -14.56 -7.27 -26.03
N GLY A 134 -13.56 -7.93 -25.50
CA GLY A 134 -12.55 -8.68 -26.27
C GLY A 134 -11.46 -7.81 -26.89
N LEU A 135 -11.25 -6.59 -26.39
CA LEU A 135 -10.13 -5.74 -26.82
C LEU A 135 -8.80 -6.29 -26.30
N SER A 136 -7.79 -6.29 -27.16
CA SER A 136 -6.44 -6.73 -26.78
C SER A 136 -5.79 -5.70 -25.83
N ASN A 137 -4.87 -6.16 -24.95
CA ASN A 137 -4.12 -5.30 -24.03
C ASN A 137 -3.35 -4.14 -24.69
N LYS A 138 -3.16 -4.19 -26.03
CA LYS A 138 -2.54 -3.10 -26.81
C LYS A 138 -3.54 -2.01 -27.23
N GLN A 139 -4.84 -2.27 -27.08
CA GLN A 139 -5.92 -1.36 -27.47
C GLN A 139 -6.57 -0.70 -26.25
N LEU A 140 -6.21 -1.14 -25.06
CA LEU A 140 -6.61 -0.60 -23.76
C LEU A 140 -5.67 0.49 -23.28
#